data_a06f8f5468ae2b4861c6068a693a8431
#
_entry.id   a06f8f5468ae2b4861c6068a693a8431
#
_cell.length_a   1.000
_cell.length_b   1.000
_cell.length_c   1.000
_cell.angle_alpha   90.00
_cell.angle_beta   90.00
_cell.angle_gamma   90.00
#
_symmetry.space_group_name_H-M   'P 1'
#
loop_
_entity.id
_entity.type
_entity.pdbx_description
1 polymer ?
#
loop_
_entity_poly.entity_id
_entity_poly.type
_entity_poly.pdbx_seq_one_letter_code
_entity_poly.pdbx_strand_id
1 'polypeptide(L)'
;MTARTTQQLFDLSGKTALITGGSRGLGLQMAHALGEAGARVMLSSRKAEDLEQAAAELQAVGIDARWIAADCSKEEDTRRLADETLERMGAIDILVNNAGASWGAAAEDHPVAAWDKVMNLNVRGYF
;
A
#
# COMPACT_ATOMS: atom_id res chain seq x y z
N MET A 1 31.26 -3.81 -17.50
CA MET A 1 30.15 -3.49 -16.62
C MET A 1 30.65 -2.78 -15.38
N THR A 2 30.24 -1.55 -15.15
CA THR A 2 30.68 -0.82 -13.95
C THR A 2 29.86 -1.33 -12.75
N ALA A 3 30.54 -1.71 -11.66
CA ALA A 3 29.87 -2.13 -10.44
C ALA A 3 29.09 -0.96 -9.84
N ARG A 4 27.84 -1.19 -9.45
CA ARG A 4 27.01 -0.19 -8.75
C ARG A 4 27.48 -0.09 -7.30
N THR A 5 27.51 1.13 -6.77
CA THR A 5 27.71 1.36 -5.34
C THR A 5 26.48 0.87 -4.55
N THR A 6 26.64 0.66 -3.24
CA THR A 6 25.52 0.30 -2.37
C THR A 6 24.38 1.34 -2.44
N GLN A 7 24.72 2.62 -2.46
CA GLN A 7 23.74 3.68 -2.62
C GLN A 7 22.97 3.58 -3.95
N GLN A 8 23.65 3.28 -5.05
CA GLN A 8 23.01 3.10 -6.35
C GLN A 8 22.11 1.86 -6.41
N LEU A 9 22.41 0.82 -5.64
CA LEU A 9 21.58 -0.38 -5.54
C LEU A 9 20.26 -0.13 -4.83
N PHE A 10 20.24 0.79 -3.86
CA PHE A 10 19.05 1.15 -3.08
C PHE A 10 18.40 2.46 -3.54
N ASP A 11 18.87 3.06 -4.62
CA ASP A 11 18.26 4.25 -5.22
C ASP A 11 16.98 3.86 -5.97
N LEU A 12 15.85 4.39 -5.51
CA LEU A 12 14.52 4.20 -6.10
C LEU A 12 14.03 5.43 -6.88
N SER A 13 14.92 6.35 -7.21
CA SER A 13 14.56 7.55 -8.00
C SER A 13 13.88 7.15 -9.31
N GLY A 14 12.75 7.77 -9.60
CA GLY A 14 11.92 7.48 -10.78
C GLY A 14 11.02 6.25 -10.63
N LYS A 15 11.06 5.53 -9.51
CA LYS A 15 10.17 4.40 -9.22
C LYS A 15 8.89 4.86 -8.54
N THR A 16 7.83 4.11 -8.74
CA THR A 16 6.52 4.32 -8.10
C THR A 16 6.17 3.09 -7.28
N ALA A 17 5.85 3.31 -6.01
CA ALA A 17 5.41 2.27 -5.08
C ALA A 17 3.93 2.46 -4.73
N LEU A 18 3.14 1.40 -4.87
CA LEU A 18 1.77 1.31 -4.37
C LEU A 18 1.77 0.48 -3.08
N ILE A 19 1.26 1.06 -1.98
CA ILE A 19 1.25 0.42 -0.67
C ILE A 19 -0.19 0.31 -0.18
N THR A 20 -0.72 -0.91 -0.10
CA THR A 20 -2.03 -1.16 0.51
C THR A 20 -1.90 -1.18 2.04
N GLY A 21 -2.91 -0.70 2.75
CA GLY A 21 -2.81 -0.52 4.19
C GLY A 21 -1.77 0.53 4.60
N GLY A 22 -1.56 1.54 3.75
CA GLY A 22 -0.47 2.52 3.86
C GLY A 22 -0.73 3.70 4.78
N SER A 23 -1.93 3.81 5.39
CA SER A 23 -2.29 4.98 6.19
C SER A 23 -1.71 4.98 7.62
N ARG A 24 -1.17 3.87 8.10
CA ARG A 24 -0.65 3.72 9.46
C ARG A 24 0.28 2.51 9.62
N GLY A 25 0.93 2.41 10.78
CA GLY A 25 1.71 1.25 11.19
C GLY A 25 2.82 0.89 10.21
N LEU A 26 2.99 -0.39 9.93
CA LEU A 26 4.05 -0.89 9.06
C LEU A 26 3.92 -0.37 7.62
N GLY A 27 2.71 -0.25 7.09
CA GLY A 27 2.48 0.27 5.74
C GLY A 27 2.98 1.70 5.58
N LEU A 28 2.70 2.58 6.56
CA LEU A 28 3.20 3.95 6.56
C LEU A 28 4.72 4.01 6.72
N GLN A 29 5.31 3.16 7.58
CA GLN A 29 6.76 3.07 7.73
C GLN A 29 7.45 2.59 6.44
N MET A 30 6.86 1.62 5.73
CA MET A 30 7.37 1.19 4.43
C MET A 30 7.29 2.32 3.40
N ALA A 31 6.21 3.11 3.42
CA ALA A 31 6.08 4.29 2.56
C ALA A 31 7.16 5.34 2.84
N HIS A 32 7.48 5.60 4.10
CA HIS A 32 8.61 6.44 4.49
C HIS A 32 9.93 5.92 3.91
N ALA A 33 10.25 4.65 4.16
CA ALA A 33 11.51 4.06 3.71
C ALA A 33 11.66 4.06 2.19
N LEU A 34 10.61 3.71 1.45
CA LEU A 34 10.62 3.73 -0.01
C LEU A 34 10.72 5.17 -0.55
N GLY A 35 10.00 6.10 0.06
CA GLY A 35 10.04 7.52 -0.30
C GLY A 35 11.39 8.16 -0.02
N GLU A 36 12.02 7.88 1.12
CA GLU A 36 13.37 8.33 1.46
C GLU A 36 14.42 7.78 0.48
N ALA A 37 14.21 6.58 -0.05
CA ALA A 37 15.04 6.01 -1.10
C ALA A 37 14.80 6.61 -2.50
N GLY A 38 13.83 7.53 -2.63
CA GLY A 38 13.56 8.26 -3.86
C GLY A 38 12.31 7.86 -4.63
N ALA A 39 11.56 6.87 -4.17
CA ALA A 39 10.31 6.47 -4.81
C ALA A 39 9.19 7.50 -4.60
N ARG A 40 8.33 7.65 -5.60
CA ARG A 40 7.00 8.24 -5.41
C ARG A 40 6.09 7.18 -4.82
N VAL A 41 5.23 7.54 -3.88
CA VAL A 41 4.37 6.58 -3.18
C VAL A 41 2.89 6.89 -3.37
N MET A 42 2.12 5.83 -3.66
CA MET A 42 0.66 5.84 -3.63
C MET A 42 0.21 5.02 -2.44
N LEU A 43 -0.48 5.67 -1.51
CA LEU A 43 -1.05 5.02 -0.33
C LEU A 43 -2.49 4.59 -0.60
N SER A 44 -2.88 3.44 -0.12
CA SER A 44 -4.28 3.02 -0.14
C SER A 44 -4.72 2.40 1.18
N SER A 45 -5.90 2.75 1.60
CA SER A 45 -6.67 2.13 2.68
C SER A 45 -8.14 2.51 2.53
N ARG A 46 -9.00 2.06 3.44
CA ARG A 46 -10.45 2.32 3.35
C ARG A 46 -10.85 3.74 3.76
N LYS A 47 -10.08 4.39 4.63
CA LYS A 47 -10.44 5.68 5.22
C LYS A 47 -9.65 6.81 4.58
N ALA A 48 -10.35 7.68 3.86
CA ALA A 48 -9.76 8.84 3.19
C ALA A 48 -9.05 9.79 4.17
N GLU A 49 -9.66 10.05 5.32
CA GLU A 49 -9.11 10.97 6.34
C GLU A 49 -7.74 10.50 6.86
N ASP A 50 -7.61 9.20 7.16
CA ASP A 50 -6.35 8.62 7.62
C ASP A 50 -5.26 8.69 6.51
N LEU A 51 -5.66 8.49 5.25
CA LEU A 51 -4.78 8.58 4.09
C LEU A 51 -4.30 10.00 3.82
N GLU A 52 -5.19 10.97 3.92
CA GLU A 52 -4.87 12.38 3.74
C GLU A 52 -3.81 12.83 4.76
N GLN A 53 -4.00 12.46 6.02
CA GLN A 53 -3.04 12.75 7.08
C GLN A 53 -1.68 12.08 6.83
N ALA A 54 -1.69 10.80 6.46
CA ALA A 54 -0.46 10.04 6.17
C ALA A 54 0.30 10.62 4.97
N ALA A 55 -0.42 10.98 3.90
CA ALA A 55 0.19 11.62 2.74
C ALA A 55 0.79 12.98 3.08
N ALA A 56 0.10 13.79 3.90
CA ALA A 56 0.61 15.08 4.36
C ALA A 56 1.88 14.93 5.20
N GLU A 57 1.97 13.91 6.07
CA GLU A 57 3.16 13.58 6.85
C GLU A 57 4.35 13.28 5.94
N LEU A 58 4.17 12.44 4.92
CA LEU A 58 5.20 12.10 3.95
C LEU A 58 5.63 13.31 3.11
N GLN A 59 4.67 14.12 2.66
CA GLN A 59 4.93 15.32 1.89
C GLN A 59 5.73 16.37 2.69
N ALA A 60 5.48 16.46 4.00
CA ALA A 60 6.20 17.37 4.90
C ALA A 60 7.71 17.09 4.98
N VAL A 61 8.12 15.83 4.70
CA VAL A 61 9.54 15.43 4.62
C VAL A 61 10.05 15.31 3.18
N GLY A 62 9.30 15.85 2.21
CA GLY A 62 9.75 15.94 0.81
C GLY A 62 9.46 14.72 -0.06
N ILE A 63 8.63 13.79 0.39
CA ILE A 63 8.24 12.61 -0.38
C ILE A 63 7.02 12.95 -1.26
N ASP A 64 7.06 12.60 -2.56
CA ASP A 64 5.88 12.68 -3.44
C ASP A 64 4.91 11.54 -3.06
N ALA A 65 4.01 11.85 -2.15
CA ALA A 65 3.01 10.92 -1.64
C ALA A 65 1.61 11.35 -2.09
N ARG A 66 0.85 10.38 -2.61
CA ARG A 66 -0.54 10.51 -3.01
C ARG A 66 -1.34 9.38 -2.42
N TRP A 67 -2.65 9.46 -2.50
CA TRP A 67 -3.51 8.44 -1.93
C TRP A 67 -4.79 8.22 -2.71
N ILE A 68 -5.33 7.00 -2.58
CA ILE A 68 -6.62 6.57 -3.12
C ILE A 68 -7.30 5.72 -2.06
N ALA A 69 -8.52 6.09 -1.66
CA ALA A 69 -9.33 5.26 -0.76
C ALA A 69 -9.88 4.05 -1.54
N ALA A 70 -9.62 2.84 -1.04
CA ALA A 70 -10.07 1.59 -1.63
C ALA A 70 -10.18 0.48 -0.58
N ASP A 71 -11.16 -0.38 -0.76
CA ASP A 71 -11.32 -1.61 0.02
C ASP A 71 -10.76 -2.80 -0.76
N CYS A 72 -9.54 -3.22 -0.44
CA CYS A 72 -8.86 -4.32 -1.13
C CYS A 72 -9.54 -5.70 -0.96
N SER A 73 -10.58 -5.82 -0.15
CA SER A 73 -11.42 -7.02 -0.13
C SER A 73 -12.41 -7.09 -1.29
N LYS A 74 -12.53 -6.01 -2.08
CA LYS A 74 -13.44 -5.87 -3.22
C LYS A 74 -12.66 -5.79 -4.52
N GLU A 75 -12.96 -6.69 -5.46
CA GLU A 75 -12.28 -6.73 -6.76
C GLU A 75 -12.40 -5.40 -7.53
N GLU A 76 -13.58 -4.79 -7.52
CA GLU A 76 -13.84 -3.51 -8.19
C GLU A 76 -12.91 -2.40 -7.69
N ASP A 77 -12.75 -2.31 -6.37
CA ASP A 77 -11.87 -1.33 -5.73
C ASP A 77 -10.39 -1.60 -6.04
N THR A 78 -10.00 -2.87 -6.06
CA THR A 78 -8.62 -3.27 -6.40
C THR A 78 -8.27 -2.90 -7.85
N ARG A 79 -9.17 -3.16 -8.79
CA ARG A 79 -9.00 -2.77 -10.21
C ARG A 79 -8.92 -1.25 -10.34
N ARG A 80 -9.87 -0.53 -9.76
CA ARG A 80 -9.89 0.92 -9.76
C ARG A 80 -8.62 1.52 -9.15
N LEU A 81 -8.13 0.96 -8.04
CA LEU A 81 -6.89 1.38 -7.39
C LEU A 81 -5.69 1.26 -8.33
N ALA A 82 -5.56 0.14 -9.04
CA ALA A 82 -4.48 -0.07 -10.01
C ALA A 82 -4.59 0.92 -11.18
N ASP A 83 -5.76 1.05 -11.78
CA ASP A 83 -6.00 1.93 -12.92
C ASP A 83 -5.74 3.41 -12.58
N GLU A 84 -6.29 3.90 -11.47
CA GLU A 84 -6.07 5.27 -11.03
C GLU A 84 -4.61 5.54 -10.63
N THR A 85 -3.92 4.54 -10.06
CA THR A 85 -2.49 4.69 -9.76
C THR A 85 -1.67 4.83 -11.03
N LEU A 86 -1.94 4.01 -12.04
CA LEU A 86 -1.30 4.09 -13.36
C LEU A 86 -1.60 5.43 -14.04
N GLU A 87 -2.85 5.89 -14.00
CA GLU A 87 -3.24 7.17 -14.59
C GLU A 87 -2.53 8.36 -13.92
N ARG A 88 -2.48 8.40 -12.59
CA ARG A 88 -1.94 9.52 -11.82
C ARG A 88 -0.42 9.52 -11.72
N MET A 89 0.22 8.35 -11.76
CA MET A 89 1.65 8.20 -11.51
C MET A 89 2.43 7.57 -12.68
N GLY A 90 1.75 7.05 -13.67
CA GLY A 90 2.35 6.53 -14.91
C GLY A 90 2.90 5.11 -14.82
N ALA A 91 3.18 4.59 -13.63
CA ALA A 91 3.71 3.24 -13.43
C ALA A 91 3.41 2.73 -12.03
N ILE A 92 3.50 1.41 -11.86
CA ILE A 92 3.61 0.73 -10.57
C ILE A 92 4.83 -0.19 -10.68
N ASP A 93 5.96 0.26 -10.15
CA ASP A 93 7.21 -0.53 -10.17
C ASP A 93 7.29 -1.46 -8.95
N ILE A 94 6.70 -1.03 -7.83
CA ILE A 94 6.74 -1.73 -6.55
C ILE A 94 5.32 -1.83 -6.01
N LEU A 95 4.86 -3.05 -5.74
CA LEU A 95 3.59 -3.31 -5.06
C LEU A 95 3.86 -3.89 -3.67
N VAL A 96 3.39 -3.21 -2.63
CA VAL A 96 3.44 -3.70 -1.25
C VAL A 96 2.04 -4.14 -0.83
N ASN A 97 1.82 -5.44 -0.84
CA ASN A 97 0.59 -6.07 -0.35
C ASN A 97 0.64 -6.16 1.18
N ASN A 98 0.30 -5.07 1.87
CA ASN A 98 0.37 -4.93 3.32
C ASN A 98 -1.02 -4.89 3.98
N ALA A 99 -2.08 -4.55 3.27
CA ALA A 99 -3.43 -4.56 3.82
C ALA A 99 -3.77 -5.94 4.38
N GLY A 100 -4.30 -5.98 5.59
CA GLY A 100 -4.63 -7.25 6.23
C GLY A 100 -5.66 -7.08 7.32
N ALA A 101 -6.31 -8.19 7.68
CA ALA A 101 -7.23 -8.28 8.80
C ALA A 101 -7.02 -9.60 9.52
N SER A 102 -7.35 -9.61 10.81
CA SER A 102 -7.39 -10.81 11.64
C SER A 102 -8.72 -10.90 12.38
N TRP A 103 -9.08 -12.10 12.76
CA TRP A 103 -10.21 -12.37 13.64
C TRP A 103 -9.86 -13.57 14.51
N GLY A 104 -10.04 -13.45 15.82
CA GLY A 104 -9.77 -14.50 16.79
C GLY A 104 -11.05 -15.02 17.44
N ALA A 105 -11.24 -16.33 17.40
CA ALA A 105 -12.26 -17.07 18.14
C ALA A 105 -11.82 -18.51 18.36
N ALA A 106 -12.46 -19.24 19.28
CA ALA A 106 -12.31 -20.70 19.35
C ALA A 106 -12.76 -21.32 18.01
N ALA A 107 -12.16 -22.43 17.60
CA ALA A 107 -12.42 -23.02 16.28
C ALA A 107 -13.91 -23.38 16.08
N GLU A 108 -14.53 -23.91 17.14
CA GLU A 108 -15.95 -24.28 17.17
C GLU A 108 -16.91 -23.08 17.10
N ASP A 109 -16.45 -21.90 17.53
CA ASP A 109 -17.25 -20.68 17.57
C ASP A 109 -16.91 -19.69 16.44
N HIS A 110 -16.00 -20.07 15.52
CA HIS A 110 -15.54 -19.17 14.48
C HIS A 110 -16.63 -18.92 13.42
N PRO A 111 -17.17 -17.69 13.29
CA PRO A 111 -18.25 -17.43 12.37
C PRO A 111 -17.75 -17.41 10.90
N VAL A 112 -18.57 -17.94 9.99
CA VAL A 112 -18.26 -17.94 8.55
C VAL A 112 -18.03 -16.53 8.00
N ALA A 113 -18.80 -15.55 8.49
CA ALA A 113 -18.61 -14.15 8.09
C ALA A 113 -17.21 -13.60 8.45
N ALA A 114 -16.62 -14.04 9.56
CA ALA A 114 -15.25 -13.67 9.92
C ALA A 114 -14.22 -14.36 9.02
N TRP A 115 -14.46 -15.63 8.68
CA TRP A 115 -13.67 -16.34 7.68
C TRP A 115 -13.65 -15.58 6.35
N ASP A 116 -14.83 -15.25 5.81
CA ASP A 116 -14.96 -14.52 4.55
C ASP A 116 -14.23 -13.18 4.59
N LYS A 117 -14.38 -12.43 5.68
CA LYS A 117 -13.70 -11.15 5.88
C LYS A 117 -12.17 -11.28 5.80
N VAL A 118 -11.61 -12.25 6.51
CA VAL A 118 -10.16 -12.48 6.55
C VAL A 118 -9.65 -12.99 5.21
N MET A 119 -10.32 -13.96 4.61
CA MET A 119 -9.90 -14.57 3.34
C MET A 119 -10.08 -13.62 2.16
N ASN A 120 -11.14 -12.83 2.13
CA ASN A 120 -11.35 -11.86 1.05
C ASN A 120 -10.28 -10.76 1.03
N LEU A 121 -9.81 -10.31 2.18
CA LEU A 121 -8.76 -9.31 2.24
C LEU A 121 -7.36 -9.94 2.10
N ASN A 122 -7.03 -10.94 2.93
CA ASN A 122 -5.66 -11.45 3.03
C ASN A 122 -5.25 -12.38 1.91
N VAL A 123 -6.21 -12.97 1.20
CA VAL A 123 -5.95 -13.93 0.11
C VAL A 123 -6.45 -13.40 -1.22
N ARG A 124 -7.77 -13.23 -1.36
CA ARG A 124 -8.35 -12.75 -2.61
C ARG A 124 -7.90 -11.34 -2.98
N GLY A 125 -7.80 -10.45 -2.00
CA GLY A 125 -7.37 -9.06 -2.21
C GLY A 125 -5.94 -8.94 -2.76
N TYR A 126 -5.09 -9.90 -2.46
CA TYR A 126 -3.70 -9.93 -2.96
C TYR A 126 -3.59 -10.51 -4.38
N PHE A 127 -4.52 -11.38 -4.72
CA PHE A 127 -4.61 -12.00 -6.05
C PHE A 127 -5.06 -11.01 -7.12
#